data_43c4ea5f2263deeb8b273984b0aed073
#
_entry.id   43c4ea5f2263deeb8b273984b0aed073
#
_cell.length_a   1.000
_cell.length_b   1.000
_cell.length_c   1.000
_cell.angle_alpha   90.00
_cell.angle_beta   90.00
_cell.angle_gamma   90.00
#
_symmetry.space_group_name_H-M   'P 1'
#
loop_
_entity.id
_entity.type
_entity.pdbx_description
1 polymer ?
#
loop_
_entity_poly.entity_id
_entity_poly.type
_entity_poly.pdbx_seq_one_letter_code
_entity_poly.pdbx_strand_id
1 'polypeptide(L)'
;MRIAMVGTGYVGLVSGACFSEFGTEVICVDKDGGKIEGLKAGRIPIFEPGLETLVKTSMKAGRLSFTTDLSQAVRASDVVFIAVGTPSRRGDGHADLSYVFAAAREIGEAMRGGTRGYTVVVTKSTVPVGTGAKVAEILREVAPEGDFDVASNPEFLREGSAIEDFMRPDRVVIGTDSERAREVLGRLYRPLNLIETPILYTSREAAELTKYAANAFLAMKITFINEMADLCEAVGADIHDVAKGVGLDGRIGSKFLHPGPGYGGSCFPKDALALVRTAREFGAPSRIIETVIEVNDARKKAMAGRIASACGGSLKGKTIAILGLTFKPNTDDMRAAPSLDIIPALQGAGANIRAFDPEGMAEARANLGGVVFCDDVYETLIGADALAILTEWNQFRGLDLERMKATLKQPVMVDLRNIYDPQTMAEAGFSYSSIGRPGPLGQSTVCQPAVGQSDEERPVPAQPSTADRASMHQAAQ
;
A
#
# COMPACT_ATOMS: atom_id res chain seq x y z
N MET A 1 23.03 -22.40 -4.29
CA MET A 1 21.98 -22.28 -3.27
C MET A 1 20.64 -22.48 -3.97
N ARG A 2 19.73 -23.22 -3.37
CA ARG A 2 18.37 -23.43 -3.86
C ARG A 2 17.38 -22.92 -2.83
N ILE A 3 16.34 -22.21 -3.24
CA ILE A 3 15.31 -21.70 -2.37
C ILE A 3 13.92 -22.20 -2.78
N ALA A 4 13.05 -22.46 -1.80
CA ALA A 4 11.63 -22.65 -2.01
C ALA A 4 10.90 -21.37 -1.61
N MET A 5 9.99 -20.91 -2.46
CA MET A 5 9.13 -19.76 -2.21
C MET A 5 7.70 -20.26 -2.06
N VAL A 6 7.19 -20.35 -0.83
CA VAL A 6 5.85 -20.84 -0.51
C VAL A 6 4.83 -19.72 -0.57
N GLY A 7 3.96 -19.79 -1.56
CA GLY A 7 3.02 -18.75 -1.99
C GLY A 7 3.48 -18.06 -3.26
N THR A 8 2.61 -18.04 -4.28
CA THR A 8 2.82 -17.35 -5.57
C THR A 8 1.89 -16.15 -5.71
N GLY A 9 1.62 -15.47 -4.60
CA GLY A 9 1.02 -14.14 -4.58
C GLY A 9 2.04 -13.09 -5.00
N TYR A 10 1.67 -11.81 -4.86
CA TYR A 10 2.49 -10.70 -5.29
C TYR A 10 3.93 -10.78 -4.74
N VAL A 11 4.07 -10.86 -3.41
CA VAL A 11 5.37 -10.92 -2.74
C VAL A 11 6.21 -12.13 -3.16
N GLY A 12 5.57 -13.32 -3.16
CA GLY A 12 6.30 -14.56 -3.44
C GLY A 12 6.74 -14.67 -4.89
N LEU A 13 5.88 -14.31 -5.84
CA LEU A 13 6.20 -14.43 -7.27
C LEU A 13 7.28 -13.40 -7.68
N VAL A 14 7.14 -12.14 -7.26
CA VAL A 14 8.13 -11.10 -7.55
C VAL A 14 9.48 -11.44 -6.89
N SER A 15 9.47 -11.79 -5.60
CA SER A 15 10.72 -12.16 -4.90
C SER A 15 11.39 -13.39 -5.51
N GLY A 16 10.59 -14.41 -5.86
CA GLY A 16 11.12 -15.63 -6.50
C GLY A 16 11.74 -15.35 -7.85
N ALA A 17 11.08 -14.55 -8.68
CA ALA A 17 11.60 -14.14 -9.99
C ALA A 17 12.90 -13.31 -9.85
N CYS A 18 12.95 -12.36 -8.93
CA CYS A 18 14.14 -11.53 -8.69
C CYS A 18 15.32 -12.34 -8.11
N PHE A 19 15.09 -13.26 -7.17
CA PHE A 19 16.15 -14.16 -6.71
C PHE A 19 16.70 -15.05 -7.84
N SER A 20 15.83 -15.49 -8.74
CA SER A 20 16.26 -16.29 -9.89
C SER A 20 17.10 -15.48 -10.87
N GLU A 21 16.85 -14.18 -11.01
CA GLU A 21 17.67 -13.26 -11.79
C GLU A 21 19.07 -13.08 -11.18
N PHE A 22 19.19 -13.11 -9.86
CA PHE A 22 20.49 -13.15 -9.15
C PHE A 22 21.25 -14.48 -9.31
N GLY A 23 20.71 -15.43 -10.08
CA GLY A 23 21.36 -16.72 -10.34
C GLY A 23 21.03 -17.81 -9.32
N THR A 24 20.10 -17.57 -8.38
CA THR A 24 19.64 -18.56 -7.43
C THR A 24 18.63 -19.52 -8.08
N GLU A 25 18.71 -20.82 -7.80
CA GLU A 25 17.65 -21.76 -8.19
C GLU A 25 16.44 -21.58 -7.29
N VAL A 26 15.28 -21.27 -7.87
CA VAL A 26 14.04 -20.97 -7.15
C VAL A 26 12.94 -21.95 -7.54
N ILE A 27 12.31 -22.54 -6.54
CA ILE A 27 11.10 -23.36 -6.69
C ILE A 27 9.96 -22.59 -6.03
N CYS A 28 9.05 -22.04 -6.82
CA CYS A 28 7.83 -21.41 -6.30
C CYS A 28 6.74 -22.46 -6.11
N VAL A 29 6.10 -22.44 -4.94
CA VAL A 29 5.09 -23.41 -4.51
C VAL A 29 3.78 -22.72 -4.24
N ASP A 30 2.68 -23.22 -4.77
CA ASP A 30 1.33 -22.79 -4.41
C ASP A 30 0.38 -24.01 -4.36
N LYS A 31 -0.65 -23.95 -3.52
CA LYS A 31 -1.67 -24.99 -3.41
C LYS A 31 -2.64 -24.98 -4.58
N ASP A 32 -2.79 -23.84 -5.24
CA ASP A 32 -3.67 -23.67 -6.40
C ASP A 32 -3.02 -24.25 -7.66
N GLY A 33 -3.49 -25.45 -8.02
CA GLY A 33 -3.01 -26.14 -9.22
C GLY A 33 -3.27 -25.38 -10.51
N GLY A 34 -4.41 -24.67 -10.61
CA GLY A 34 -4.74 -23.85 -11.79
C GLY A 34 -3.78 -22.68 -11.98
N LYS A 35 -3.42 -22.04 -10.86
CA LYS A 35 -2.43 -20.98 -10.83
C LYS A 35 -1.03 -21.48 -11.22
N ILE A 36 -0.60 -22.62 -10.69
CA ILE A 36 0.66 -23.25 -11.03
C ILE A 36 0.74 -23.62 -12.52
N GLU A 37 -0.30 -24.23 -13.05
CA GLU A 37 -0.36 -24.56 -14.50
C GLU A 37 -0.39 -23.28 -15.36
N GLY A 38 -1.05 -22.22 -14.89
CA GLY A 38 -0.98 -20.90 -15.53
C GLY A 38 0.44 -20.36 -15.59
N LEU A 39 1.14 -20.38 -14.45
CA LEU A 39 2.53 -19.93 -14.34
C LEU A 39 3.50 -20.75 -15.20
N LYS A 40 3.35 -22.08 -15.21
CA LYS A 40 4.13 -22.96 -16.10
C LYS A 40 3.91 -22.63 -17.59
N ALA A 41 2.71 -22.21 -17.95
CA ALA A 41 2.36 -21.75 -19.28
C ALA A 41 2.75 -20.29 -19.57
N GLY A 42 3.41 -19.61 -18.62
CA GLY A 42 3.85 -18.22 -18.75
C GLY A 42 2.73 -17.18 -18.53
N ARG A 43 1.58 -17.57 -17.99
CA ARG A 43 0.50 -16.64 -17.62
C ARG A 43 0.72 -16.15 -16.19
N ILE A 44 0.94 -14.85 -16.04
CA ILE A 44 1.20 -14.23 -14.73
C ILE A 44 -0.12 -13.78 -14.10
N PRO A 45 -0.43 -14.22 -12.86
CA PRO A 45 -1.73 -13.96 -12.23
C PRO A 45 -1.82 -12.59 -11.53
N ILE A 46 -0.83 -11.73 -11.70
CA ILE A 46 -0.74 -10.39 -11.07
C ILE A 46 -0.22 -9.40 -12.11
N PHE A 47 -0.62 -8.14 -11.99
CA PHE A 47 -0.06 -7.09 -12.81
C PHE A 47 1.18 -6.47 -12.12
N GLU A 48 2.34 -6.59 -12.74
CA GLU A 48 3.57 -5.90 -12.36
C GLU A 48 4.43 -5.68 -13.61
N PRO A 49 4.77 -4.42 -13.93
CA PRO A 49 5.55 -4.10 -15.12
C PRO A 49 6.87 -4.89 -15.20
N GLY A 50 7.08 -5.59 -16.32
CA GLY A 50 8.31 -6.37 -16.56
C GLY A 50 8.34 -7.78 -15.95
N LEU A 51 7.41 -8.15 -15.07
CA LEU A 51 7.41 -9.44 -14.38
C LEU A 51 7.24 -10.63 -15.33
N GLU A 52 6.39 -10.51 -16.33
CA GLU A 52 6.16 -11.57 -17.31
C GLU A 52 7.46 -11.92 -18.06
N THR A 53 8.19 -10.91 -18.51
CA THR A 53 9.47 -11.10 -19.19
C THR A 53 10.51 -11.73 -18.27
N LEU A 54 10.59 -11.27 -17.03
CA LEU A 54 11.53 -11.79 -16.03
C LEU A 54 11.25 -13.26 -15.71
N VAL A 55 9.99 -13.63 -15.48
CA VAL A 55 9.56 -15.02 -15.22
C VAL A 55 9.90 -15.92 -16.41
N LYS A 56 9.51 -15.53 -17.64
CA LYS A 56 9.77 -16.31 -18.85
C LYS A 56 11.27 -16.53 -19.08
N THR A 57 12.07 -15.50 -18.89
CA THR A 57 13.55 -15.58 -19.04
C THR A 57 14.16 -16.51 -18.00
N SER A 58 13.75 -16.40 -16.74
CA SER A 58 14.25 -17.22 -15.64
C SER A 58 13.84 -18.70 -15.77
N MET A 59 12.61 -18.96 -16.23
CA MET A 59 12.14 -20.32 -16.54
C MET A 59 12.97 -20.95 -17.67
N LYS A 60 13.17 -20.20 -18.77
CA LYS A 60 13.97 -20.67 -19.91
C LYS A 60 15.41 -20.98 -19.51
N ALA A 61 15.96 -20.23 -18.57
CA ALA A 61 17.30 -20.46 -18.02
C ALA A 61 17.36 -21.62 -16.98
N GLY A 62 16.23 -22.24 -16.66
CA GLY A 62 16.13 -23.34 -15.68
C GLY A 62 16.34 -22.92 -14.23
N ARG A 63 16.32 -21.61 -13.94
CA ARG A 63 16.51 -21.08 -12.58
C ARG A 63 15.20 -20.86 -11.80
N LEU A 64 14.07 -20.81 -12.48
CA LEU A 64 12.75 -20.64 -11.86
C LEU A 64 11.84 -21.77 -12.27
N SER A 65 11.19 -22.41 -11.31
CA SER A 65 10.22 -23.48 -11.53
C SER A 65 9.02 -23.33 -10.60
N PHE A 66 7.91 -23.99 -10.97
CA PHE A 66 6.64 -23.91 -10.27
C PHE A 66 6.12 -25.31 -9.97
N THR A 67 5.62 -25.53 -8.75
CA THR A 67 5.06 -26.82 -8.33
C THR A 67 3.96 -26.69 -7.29
N THR A 68 3.10 -27.68 -7.18
CA THR A 68 2.19 -27.86 -6.04
C THR A 68 2.78 -28.76 -4.95
N ASP A 69 3.92 -29.42 -5.23
CA ASP A 69 4.58 -30.33 -4.29
C ASP A 69 5.51 -29.56 -3.34
N LEU A 70 4.94 -29.14 -2.20
CA LEU A 70 5.68 -28.45 -1.14
C LEU A 70 6.78 -29.35 -0.57
N SER A 71 6.50 -30.64 -0.37
CA SER A 71 7.45 -31.56 0.25
C SER A 71 8.71 -31.71 -0.56
N GLN A 72 8.58 -31.86 -1.88
CA GLN A 72 9.71 -31.94 -2.78
C GLN A 72 10.53 -30.63 -2.76
N ALA A 73 9.85 -29.47 -2.82
CA ALA A 73 10.48 -28.17 -2.82
C ALA A 73 11.28 -27.92 -1.53
N VAL A 74 10.70 -28.19 -0.37
CA VAL A 74 11.35 -28.02 0.95
C VAL A 74 12.59 -28.91 1.05
N ARG A 75 12.47 -30.21 0.75
CA ARG A 75 13.60 -31.16 0.84
C ARG A 75 14.77 -30.81 -0.11
N ALA A 76 14.47 -30.13 -1.20
CA ALA A 76 15.48 -29.75 -2.18
C ALA A 76 16.14 -28.37 -1.88
N SER A 77 15.70 -27.64 -0.85
CA SER A 77 16.08 -26.24 -0.67
C SER A 77 16.94 -26.00 0.57
N ASP A 78 17.84 -25.02 0.49
CA ASP A 78 18.68 -24.55 1.59
C ASP A 78 17.94 -23.46 2.40
N VAL A 79 17.02 -22.72 1.75
CA VAL A 79 16.18 -21.67 2.35
C VAL A 79 14.73 -21.84 1.90
N VAL A 80 13.79 -21.77 2.83
CA VAL A 80 12.35 -21.85 2.55
C VAL A 80 11.67 -20.57 2.99
N PHE A 81 11.17 -19.78 2.05
CA PHE A 81 10.43 -18.56 2.32
C PHE A 81 8.93 -18.84 2.46
N ILE A 82 8.32 -18.32 3.52
CA ILE A 82 6.87 -18.25 3.69
C ILE A 82 6.43 -16.87 3.18
N ALA A 83 5.79 -16.85 2.01
CA ALA A 83 5.30 -15.67 1.32
C ALA A 83 3.81 -15.77 1.00
N VAL A 84 3.05 -16.37 1.92
CA VAL A 84 1.60 -16.55 1.83
C VAL A 84 0.85 -15.28 2.24
N GLY A 85 -0.42 -15.17 1.81
CA GLY A 85 -1.27 -14.03 2.15
C GLY A 85 -1.54 -13.93 3.65
N THR A 86 -1.64 -12.69 4.15
CA THR A 86 -2.03 -12.35 5.51
C THR A 86 -3.19 -11.34 5.47
N PRO A 87 -4.40 -11.74 4.99
CA PRO A 87 -5.52 -10.83 4.89
C PRO A 87 -5.98 -10.37 6.27
N SER A 88 -6.66 -9.21 6.34
CA SER A 88 -7.32 -8.81 7.57
C SER A 88 -8.52 -9.71 7.86
N ARG A 89 -8.65 -10.17 9.09
CA ARG A 89 -9.85 -10.89 9.53
C ARG A 89 -11.06 -9.96 9.51
N ARG A 90 -12.19 -10.49 9.06
CA ARG A 90 -13.45 -9.75 9.08
C ARG A 90 -13.87 -9.52 10.54
N GLY A 91 -14.20 -8.27 10.88
CA GLY A 91 -14.76 -7.87 12.17
C GLY A 91 -13.77 -7.30 13.17
N ASP A 92 -12.55 -7.83 13.30
CA ASP A 92 -11.59 -7.38 14.30
C ASP A 92 -10.35 -6.67 13.73
N GLY A 93 -10.10 -6.77 12.42
CA GLY A 93 -8.98 -6.13 11.73
C GLY A 93 -7.60 -6.74 12.05
N HIS A 94 -7.54 -7.88 12.75
CA HIS A 94 -6.30 -8.63 12.93
C HIS A 94 -5.84 -9.27 11.62
N ALA A 95 -4.53 -9.48 11.48
CA ALA A 95 -4.00 -10.28 10.39
C ALA A 95 -4.43 -11.75 10.58
N ASP A 96 -4.94 -12.38 9.53
CA ASP A 96 -5.19 -13.82 9.53
C ASP A 96 -3.88 -14.56 9.27
N LEU A 97 -3.36 -15.17 10.32
CA LEU A 97 -2.11 -15.94 10.31
C LEU A 97 -2.32 -17.43 10.04
N SER A 98 -3.55 -17.88 9.83
CA SER A 98 -3.87 -19.29 9.60
C SER A 98 -3.05 -19.88 8.44
N TYR A 99 -2.89 -19.12 7.36
CA TYR A 99 -2.09 -19.55 6.21
C TYR A 99 -0.59 -19.64 6.52
N VAL A 100 -0.05 -18.73 7.35
CA VAL A 100 1.36 -18.75 7.78
C VAL A 100 1.63 -19.97 8.65
N PHE A 101 0.77 -20.23 9.63
CA PHE A 101 0.93 -21.37 10.54
C PHE A 101 0.67 -22.71 9.85
N ALA A 102 -0.27 -22.77 8.91
CA ALA A 102 -0.46 -23.97 8.08
C ALA A 102 0.76 -24.24 7.21
N ALA A 103 1.33 -23.21 6.56
CA ALA A 103 2.56 -23.35 5.78
C ALA A 103 3.74 -23.82 6.66
N ALA A 104 3.90 -23.24 7.87
CA ALA A 104 4.94 -23.67 8.81
C ALA A 104 4.79 -25.15 9.21
N ARG A 105 3.57 -25.61 9.49
CA ARG A 105 3.29 -27.03 9.82
C ARG A 105 3.63 -27.95 8.66
N GLU A 106 3.19 -27.64 7.46
CA GLU A 106 3.47 -28.44 6.26
C GLU A 106 4.96 -28.46 5.90
N ILE A 107 5.68 -27.34 6.11
CA ILE A 107 7.15 -27.26 5.96
C ILE A 107 7.80 -28.21 6.98
N GLY A 108 7.38 -28.18 8.26
CA GLY A 108 7.87 -29.10 9.28
C GLY A 108 7.63 -30.56 8.93
N GLU A 109 6.43 -30.92 8.45
CA GLU A 109 6.11 -32.26 7.98
C GLU A 109 7.01 -32.72 6.84
N ALA A 110 7.28 -31.82 5.88
CA ALA A 110 8.20 -32.09 4.78
C ALA A 110 9.64 -32.34 5.26
N MET A 111 10.09 -31.60 6.29
CA MET A 111 11.42 -31.73 6.88
C MET A 111 11.63 -33.08 7.59
N ARG A 112 10.60 -33.67 8.19
CA ARG A 112 10.65 -35.02 8.81
C ARG A 112 11.07 -36.11 7.81
N GLY A 113 10.80 -35.90 6.52
CA GLY A 113 11.25 -36.81 5.45
C GLY A 113 12.71 -36.65 5.04
N GLY A 114 13.46 -35.81 5.78
CA GLY A 114 14.83 -35.46 5.48
C GLY A 114 14.94 -34.25 4.56
N THR A 115 15.94 -33.41 4.82
CA THR A 115 16.36 -32.26 3.98
C THR A 115 17.77 -32.48 3.45
N ARG A 116 18.26 -31.56 2.63
CA ARG A 116 19.66 -31.61 2.14
C ARG A 116 20.69 -31.29 3.22
N GLY A 117 20.26 -31.03 4.43
CA GLY A 117 21.06 -30.61 5.57
C GLY A 117 20.36 -29.46 6.31
N TYR A 118 21.14 -28.48 6.75
CA TYR A 118 20.61 -27.32 7.43
C TYR A 118 19.72 -26.46 6.52
N THR A 119 18.57 -26.04 7.03
CA THR A 119 17.58 -25.24 6.31
C THR A 119 17.23 -23.99 7.10
N VAL A 120 17.17 -22.83 6.44
CA VAL A 120 16.62 -21.60 7.04
C VAL A 120 15.19 -21.42 6.59
N VAL A 121 14.25 -21.39 7.53
CA VAL A 121 12.84 -21.06 7.28
C VAL A 121 12.62 -19.56 7.54
N VAL A 122 12.15 -18.86 6.53
CA VAL A 122 12.10 -17.39 6.54
C VAL A 122 10.67 -16.90 6.37
N THR A 123 10.16 -16.16 7.32
CA THR A 123 8.88 -15.44 7.17
C THR A 123 9.11 -14.16 6.37
N LYS A 124 8.62 -14.14 5.13
CA LYS A 124 8.65 -12.96 4.25
C LYS A 124 7.32 -12.24 4.21
N SER A 125 6.22 -12.93 4.48
CA SER A 125 4.89 -12.33 4.68
C SER A 125 4.95 -11.24 5.75
N THR A 126 4.17 -10.18 5.57
CA THR A 126 4.00 -9.14 6.59
C THR A 126 3.15 -9.69 7.73
N VAL A 127 3.72 -9.83 8.91
CA VAL A 127 3.13 -10.50 10.07
C VAL A 127 3.31 -9.67 11.34
N PRO A 128 2.36 -9.75 12.32
CA PRO A 128 2.51 -9.15 13.65
C PRO A 128 3.74 -9.67 14.40
N VAL A 129 4.21 -8.85 15.33
CA VAL A 129 5.35 -9.18 16.23
C VAL A 129 5.08 -10.48 16.98
N GLY A 130 6.09 -11.35 17.04
CA GLY A 130 6.02 -12.66 17.69
C GLY A 130 5.62 -13.81 16.76
N THR A 131 5.23 -13.52 15.52
CA THR A 131 4.85 -14.56 14.55
C THR A 131 6.02 -15.49 14.22
N GLY A 132 7.24 -14.97 14.06
CA GLY A 132 8.43 -15.78 13.81
C GLY A 132 8.78 -16.73 14.96
N ALA A 133 8.55 -16.31 16.21
CA ALA A 133 8.67 -17.19 17.37
C ALA A 133 7.66 -18.34 17.31
N LYS A 134 6.40 -18.03 16.96
CA LYS A 134 5.36 -19.04 16.83
C LYS A 134 5.61 -20.01 15.67
N VAL A 135 6.13 -19.52 14.55
CA VAL A 135 6.59 -20.37 13.43
C VAL A 135 7.69 -21.33 13.92
N ALA A 136 8.67 -20.86 14.71
CA ALA A 136 9.73 -21.68 15.27
C ALA A 136 9.18 -22.77 16.23
N GLU A 137 8.18 -22.45 17.06
CA GLU A 137 7.50 -23.43 17.92
C GLU A 137 6.82 -24.53 17.09
N ILE A 138 6.04 -24.14 16.08
CA ILE A 138 5.33 -25.10 15.20
C ILE A 138 6.32 -26.03 14.50
N LEU A 139 7.41 -25.50 13.98
CA LEU A 139 8.43 -26.29 13.31
C LEU A 139 9.11 -27.29 14.26
N ARG A 140 9.46 -26.86 15.49
CA ARG A 140 10.04 -27.75 16.51
C ARG A 140 9.07 -28.83 16.99
N GLU A 141 7.78 -28.49 17.12
CA GLU A 141 6.73 -29.47 17.46
C GLU A 141 6.62 -30.56 16.39
N VAL A 142 6.63 -30.16 15.11
CA VAL A 142 6.41 -31.09 13.99
C VAL A 142 7.68 -31.82 13.56
N ALA A 143 8.84 -31.14 13.58
CA ALA A 143 10.14 -31.67 13.16
C ALA A 143 11.21 -31.49 14.27
N PRO A 144 11.11 -32.13 15.42
CA PRO A 144 12.00 -31.95 16.57
C PRO A 144 13.47 -32.25 16.27
N GLU A 145 13.75 -33.20 15.37
CA GLU A 145 15.10 -33.58 14.94
C GLU A 145 15.59 -32.78 13.72
N GLY A 146 14.83 -31.80 13.26
CA GLY A 146 15.18 -30.99 12.09
C GLY A 146 16.35 -30.06 12.38
N ASP A 147 17.34 -30.01 11.48
CA ASP A 147 18.44 -29.04 11.52
C ASP A 147 18.02 -27.75 10.80
N PHE A 148 17.36 -26.85 11.54
CA PHE A 148 16.84 -25.59 10.98
C PHE A 148 16.91 -24.44 11.96
N ASP A 149 16.91 -23.22 11.41
CA ASP A 149 16.65 -21.98 12.12
C ASP A 149 15.53 -21.17 11.45
N VAL A 150 14.96 -20.22 12.20
CA VAL A 150 13.88 -19.35 11.72
C VAL A 150 14.37 -17.90 11.66
N ALA A 151 14.03 -17.23 10.58
CA ALA A 151 14.27 -15.79 10.39
C ALA A 151 13.01 -15.06 9.94
N SER A 152 12.93 -13.76 10.26
CA SER A 152 11.96 -12.82 9.72
C SER A 152 12.68 -11.89 8.72
N ASN A 153 12.23 -11.86 7.48
CA ASN A 153 12.80 -11.04 6.42
C ASN A 153 11.67 -10.31 5.67
N PRO A 154 11.12 -9.26 6.28
CA PRO A 154 10.03 -8.52 5.66
C PRO A 154 10.44 -7.88 4.33
N GLU A 155 9.48 -7.74 3.43
CA GLU A 155 9.65 -7.05 2.16
C GLU A 155 9.25 -5.57 2.28
N PHE A 156 9.76 -4.74 1.37
CA PHE A 156 9.41 -3.31 1.26
C PHE A 156 9.07 -2.94 -0.19
N LEU A 157 8.41 -3.87 -0.88
CA LEU A 157 8.06 -3.76 -2.28
C LEU A 157 6.84 -2.83 -2.45
N ARG A 158 6.85 -2.04 -3.53
CA ARG A 158 5.70 -1.24 -3.96
C ARG A 158 5.12 -1.88 -5.22
N GLU A 159 3.85 -2.21 -5.21
CA GLU A 159 3.14 -2.67 -6.41
C GLU A 159 3.39 -1.69 -7.57
N GLY A 160 3.62 -2.20 -8.78
CA GLY A 160 3.97 -1.39 -9.96
C GLY A 160 5.44 -0.92 -10.04
N SER A 161 6.26 -1.22 -9.02
CA SER A 161 7.71 -0.94 -8.99
C SER A 161 8.46 -1.99 -8.16
N ALA A 162 7.87 -3.16 -7.95
CA ALA A 162 8.38 -4.14 -7.00
C ALA A 162 9.67 -4.81 -7.47
N ILE A 163 9.83 -4.99 -8.78
CA ILE A 163 11.09 -5.51 -9.34
C ILE A 163 12.24 -4.53 -9.05
N GLU A 164 12.04 -3.24 -9.28
CA GLU A 164 13.05 -2.22 -8.99
C GLU A 164 13.37 -2.16 -7.50
N ASP A 165 12.33 -2.15 -6.63
CA ASP A 165 12.48 -2.15 -5.18
C ASP A 165 13.22 -3.39 -4.66
N PHE A 166 13.06 -4.55 -5.31
CA PHE A 166 13.79 -5.76 -4.95
C PHE A 166 15.23 -5.74 -5.45
N MET A 167 15.46 -5.29 -6.69
CA MET A 167 16.77 -5.27 -7.32
C MET A 167 17.67 -4.15 -6.78
N ARG A 168 17.08 -3.06 -6.27
CA ARG A 168 17.77 -1.88 -5.71
C ARG A 168 17.08 -1.38 -4.44
N PRO A 169 17.03 -2.20 -3.39
CA PRO A 169 16.35 -1.82 -2.16
C PRO A 169 17.17 -0.79 -1.36
N ASP A 170 16.48 0.11 -0.68
CA ASP A 170 17.13 1.04 0.29
C ASP A 170 17.80 0.27 1.45
N ARG A 171 17.32 -0.90 1.80
CA ARG A 171 17.87 -1.82 2.82
C ARG A 171 17.25 -3.22 2.72
N VAL A 172 17.96 -4.20 3.27
CA VAL A 172 17.44 -5.53 3.61
C VAL A 172 17.39 -5.67 5.12
N VAL A 173 16.30 -6.17 5.69
CA VAL A 173 16.16 -6.43 7.13
C VAL A 173 16.09 -7.94 7.36
N ILE A 174 16.97 -8.47 8.20
CA ILE A 174 17.05 -9.89 8.56
C ILE A 174 16.98 -10.01 10.07
N GLY A 175 15.87 -10.50 10.58
CA GLY A 175 15.66 -10.77 12.00
C GLY A 175 15.91 -12.24 12.31
N THR A 176 16.97 -12.55 13.06
CA THR A 176 17.26 -13.90 13.56
C THR A 176 18.29 -13.87 14.67
N ASP A 177 18.19 -14.82 15.58
CA ASP A 177 19.17 -15.01 16.67
C ASP A 177 20.29 -15.99 16.28
N SER A 178 20.15 -16.68 15.12
CA SER A 178 21.13 -17.66 14.64
C SER A 178 22.18 -17.03 13.74
N GLU A 179 23.46 -17.13 14.12
CA GLU A 179 24.58 -16.69 13.29
C GLU A 179 24.65 -17.50 11.97
N ARG A 180 24.33 -18.78 12.06
CA ARG A 180 24.30 -19.68 10.88
C ARG A 180 23.24 -19.23 9.87
N ALA A 181 22.05 -18.81 10.35
CA ALA A 181 21.01 -18.23 9.49
C ALA A 181 21.44 -16.90 8.90
N ARG A 182 22.13 -16.03 9.65
CA ARG A 182 22.68 -14.77 9.15
C ARG A 182 23.66 -14.99 8.00
N GLU A 183 24.57 -15.96 8.13
CA GLU A 183 25.53 -16.31 7.08
C GLU A 183 24.85 -16.79 5.80
N VAL A 184 23.84 -17.69 5.94
CA VAL A 184 23.10 -18.23 4.78
C VAL A 184 22.33 -17.11 4.07
N LEU A 185 21.60 -16.27 4.80
CA LEU A 185 20.83 -15.18 4.23
C LEU A 185 21.74 -14.07 3.68
N GLY A 186 22.85 -13.78 4.36
CA GLY A 186 23.88 -12.85 3.85
C GLY A 186 24.44 -13.29 2.50
N ARG A 187 24.68 -14.59 2.32
CA ARG A 187 25.10 -15.14 1.01
C ARG A 187 24.01 -15.03 -0.05
N LEU A 188 22.74 -15.23 0.33
CA LEU A 188 21.61 -15.11 -0.59
C LEU A 188 21.45 -13.67 -1.12
N TYR A 189 21.63 -12.68 -0.25
CA TYR A 189 21.53 -11.25 -0.60
C TYR A 189 22.86 -10.63 -1.09
N ARG A 190 23.94 -11.43 -1.18
CA ARG A 190 25.26 -10.96 -1.64
C ARG A 190 25.25 -10.19 -2.96
N PRO A 191 24.42 -10.51 -3.97
CA PRO A 191 24.38 -9.73 -5.21
C PRO A 191 24.08 -8.24 -5.00
N LEU A 192 23.38 -7.88 -3.93
CA LEU A 192 23.07 -6.48 -3.58
C LEU A 192 24.31 -5.72 -3.04
N ASN A 193 25.40 -6.40 -2.69
CA ASN A 193 26.62 -5.72 -2.25
C ASN A 193 27.26 -4.90 -3.38
N LEU A 194 26.98 -5.24 -4.65
CA LEU A 194 27.47 -4.48 -5.80
C LEU A 194 26.94 -3.04 -5.85
N ILE A 195 25.83 -2.79 -5.18
CA ILE A 195 25.19 -1.47 -5.06
C ILE A 195 25.21 -0.95 -3.61
N GLU A 196 26.05 -1.55 -2.77
CA GLU A 196 26.27 -1.15 -1.37
C GLU A 196 24.98 -1.12 -0.51
N THR A 197 23.98 -1.94 -0.85
CA THR A 197 22.74 -2.02 -0.08
C THR A 197 23.01 -2.47 1.35
N PRO A 198 22.62 -1.70 2.38
CA PRO A 198 22.82 -2.09 3.76
C PRO A 198 21.94 -3.29 4.13
N ILE A 199 22.52 -4.28 4.80
CA ILE A 199 21.81 -5.41 5.39
C ILE A 199 21.78 -5.19 6.91
N LEU A 200 20.59 -4.96 7.46
CA LEU A 200 20.38 -4.80 8.88
C LEU A 200 20.06 -6.16 9.51
N TYR A 201 20.96 -6.64 10.36
CA TYR A 201 20.73 -7.83 11.20
C TYR A 201 20.17 -7.41 12.56
N THR A 202 19.05 -8.04 12.96
CA THR A 202 18.34 -7.67 14.19
C THR A 202 17.58 -8.89 14.76
N SER A 203 16.80 -8.73 15.83
CA SER A 203 15.89 -9.77 16.32
C SER A 203 14.70 -9.95 15.37
N ARG A 204 14.02 -11.09 15.44
CA ARG A 204 12.81 -11.35 14.64
C ARG A 204 11.72 -10.32 14.93
N GLU A 205 11.50 -10.03 16.21
CA GLU A 205 10.50 -9.07 16.68
C GLU A 205 10.77 -7.66 16.14
N ALA A 206 12.03 -7.22 16.14
CA ALA A 206 12.41 -5.92 15.58
C ALA A 206 12.25 -5.87 14.07
N ALA A 207 12.55 -6.95 13.35
CA ALA A 207 12.33 -7.04 11.91
C ALA A 207 10.83 -6.97 11.55
N GLU A 208 9.99 -7.72 12.27
CA GLU A 208 8.53 -7.72 12.11
C GLU A 208 7.94 -6.33 12.40
N LEU A 209 8.33 -5.70 13.52
CA LEU A 209 7.86 -4.37 13.89
C LEU A 209 8.32 -3.30 12.89
N THR A 210 9.55 -3.40 12.37
CA THR A 210 10.10 -2.45 11.40
C THR A 210 9.21 -2.33 10.16
N LYS A 211 8.65 -3.43 9.65
CA LYS A 211 7.75 -3.40 8.50
C LYS A 211 6.48 -2.60 8.79
N TYR A 212 5.81 -2.88 9.90
CA TYR A 212 4.59 -2.17 10.29
C TYR A 212 4.87 -0.69 10.59
N ALA A 213 5.94 -0.40 11.32
CA ALA A 213 6.32 0.97 11.65
C ALA A 213 6.64 1.79 10.40
N ALA A 214 7.36 1.21 9.43
CA ALA A 214 7.66 1.87 8.17
C ALA A 214 6.38 2.19 7.37
N ASN A 215 5.48 1.22 7.21
CA ASN A 215 4.24 1.43 6.45
C ASN A 215 3.30 2.42 7.16
N ALA A 216 3.19 2.36 8.48
CA ALA A 216 2.39 3.31 9.27
C ALA A 216 2.96 4.73 9.20
N PHE A 217 4.29 4.89 9.22
CA PHE A 217 4.94 6.19 9.06
C PHE A 217 4.69 6.80 7.67
N LEU A 218 4.74 5.98 6.62
CA LEU A 218 4.43 6.44 5.25
C LEU A 218 2.95 6.84 5.11
N ALA A 219 2.03 6.08 5.71
CA ALA A 219 0.61 6.43 5.77
C ALA A 219 0.38 7.75 6.52
N MET A 220 1.11 7.98 7.62
CA MET A 220 1.09 9.24 8.37
C MET A 220 1.58 10.42 7.50
N LYS A 221 2.67 10.27 6.73
CA LYS A 221 3.15 11.33 5.82
C LYS A 221 2.09 11.75 4.81
N ILE A 222 1.37 10.78 4.22
CA ILE A 222 0.28 11.07 3.27
C ILE A 222 -0.87 11.78 3.98
N THR A 223 -1.26 11.31 5.17
CA THR A 223 -2.34 11.93 5.94
C THR A 223 -1.96 13.36 6.35
N PHE A 224 -0.74 13.57 6.84
CA PHE A 224 -0.22 14.88 7.19
C PHE A 224 -0.27 15.87 6.02
N ILE A 225 0.26 15.49 4.84
CA ILE A 225 0.25 16.40 3.69
C ILE A 225 -1.16 16.66 3.16
N ASN A 226 -2.09 15.72 3.36
CA ASN A 226 -3.50 15.91 3.03
C ASN A 226 -4.17 16.96 3.93
N GLU A 227 -3.90 16.95 5.24
CA GLU A 227 -4.39 17.99 6.16
C GLU A 227 -3.74 19.35 5.86
N MET A 228 -2.45 19.36 5.53
CA MET A 228 -1.78 20.59 5.07
C MET A 228 -2.38 21.13 3.77
N ALA A 229 -2.83 20.26 2.86
CA ALA A 229 -3.52 20.68 1.64
C ALA A 229 -4.84 21.40 1.97
N ASP A 230 -5.63 20.87 2.91
CA ASP A 230 -6.88 21.50 3.33
C ASP A 230 -6.61 22.87 4.01
N LEU A 231 -5.53 22.97 4.80
CA LEU A 231 -5.10 24.26 5.36
C LEU A 231 -4.63 25.23 4.28
N CYS A 232 -3.89 24.76 3.26
CA CYS A 232 -3.45 25.61 2.14
C CYS A 232 -4.65 26.23 1.41
N GLU A 233 -5.72 25.45 1.18
CA GLU A 233 -6.96 26.00 0.58
C GLU A 233 -7.58 27.10 1.45
N ALA A 234 -7.57 26.94 2.77
CA ALA A 234 -8.14 27.91 3.70
C ALA A 234 -7.34 29.22 3.79
N VAL A 235 -6.01 29.15 3.65
CA VAL A 235 -5.13 30.31 3.81
C VAL A 235 -4.65 30.89 2.46
N GLY A 236 -4.99 30.27 1.32
CA GLY A 236 -4.60 30.70 -0.01
C GLY A 236 -3.17 30.35 -0.43
N ALA A 237 -2.57 29.32 0.19
CA ALA A 237 -1.27 28.78 -0.16
C ALA A 237 -1.36 27.65 -1.21
N ASP A 238 -0.27 27.37 -1.93
CA ASP A 238 -0.16 26.19 -2.80
C ASP A 238 0.53 25.03 -2.06
N ILE A 239 -0.13 23.90 -1.97
CA ILE A 239 0.40 22.71 -1.31
C ILE A 239 1.67 22.16 -1.99
N HIS A 240 1.86 22.39 -3.30
CA HIS A 240 3.07 21.94 -3.99
C HIS A 240 4.30 22.71 -3.48
N ASP A 241 4.17 24.02 -3.21
CA ASP A 241 5.26 24.82 -2.63
C ASP A 241 5.55 24.38 -1.19
N VAL A 242 4.49 24.17 -0.39
CA VAL A 242 4.62 23.70 0.99
C VAL A 242 5.27 22.30 1.03
N ALA A 243 4.79 21.35 0.22
CA ALA A 243 5.34 20.00 0.14
C ALA A 243 6.80 20.00 -0.34
N LYS A 244 7.14 20.86 -1.31
CA LYS A 244 8.51 21.04 -1.79
C LYS A 244 9.41 21.63 -0.71
N GLY A 245 8.96 22.70 -0.03
CA GLY A 245 9.70 23.34 1.06
C GLY A 245 9.99 22.36 2.20
N VAL A 246 8.98 21.63 2.67
CA VAL A 246 9.11 20.59 3.70
C VAL A 246 10.02 19.44 3.21
N GLY A 247 9.83 19.00 1.98
CA GLY A 247 10.56 17.84 1.42
C GLY A 247 12.03 18.08 1.12
N LEU A 248 12.47 19.34 0.99
CA LEU A 248 13.89 19.73 0.82
C LEU A 248 14.70 19.51 2.11
N ASP A 249 14.07 19.48 3.27
CA ASP A 249 14.76 19.09 4.51
C ASP A 249 15.09 17.58 4.45
N GLY A 250 16.38 17.25 4.41
CA GLY A 250 16.87 15.87 4.32
C GLY A 250 16.41 14.96 5.48
N ARG A 251 16.02 15.54 6.63
CA ARG A 251 15.46 14.80 7.77
C ARG A 251 14.05 14.30 7.50
N ILE A 252 13.31 14.95 6.58
CA ILE A 252 11.92 14.65 6.22
C ILE A 252 11.87 13.91 4.89
N GLY A 253 12.53 14.45 3.86
CA GLY A 253 12.55 13.92 2.49
C GLY A 253 11.23 14.12 1.73
N SER A 254 11.31 14.23 0.42
CA SER A 254 10.19 14.58 -0.47
C SER A 254 9.20 13.44 -0.74
N LYS A 255 9.62 12.18 -0.55
CA LYS A 255 8.76 11.01 -0.84
C LYS A 255 7.54 10.98 0.10
N PHE A 256 6.37 10.63 -0.44
CA PHE A 256 5.08 10.53 0.28
C PHE A 256 4.51 11.86 0.80
N LEU A 257 4.89 12.98 0.19
CA LEU A 257 4.33 14.31 0.43
C LEU A 257 3.47 14.78 -0.76
N HIS A 258 2.73 13.87 -1.39
CA HIS A 258 1.82 14.19 -2.49
C HIS A 258 0.38 14.10 -1.98
N PRO A 259 -0.38 15.21 -1.93
CA PRO A 259 -1.76 15.18 -1.49
C PRO A 259 -2.66 14.46 -2.51
N GLY A 260 -3.75 13.91 -2.00
CA GLY A 260 -4.69 13.15 -2.82
C GLY A 260 -5.99 12.85 -2.09
N PRO A 261 -6.83 11.96 -2.66
CA PRO A 261 -8.13 11.62 -2.08
C PRO A 261 -8.04 10.72 -0.84
N GLY A 262 -6.86 10.35 -0.41
CA GLY A 262 -6.55 9.40 0.64
C GLY A 262 -5.71 8.24 0.12
N TYR A 263 -5.10 7.49 1.05
CA TYR A 263 -4.36 6.28 0.70
C TYR A 263 -5.27 5.05 0.70
N GLY A 264 -4.90 4.06 -0.12
CA GLY A 264 -5.53 2.76 -0.24
C GLY A 264 -4.49 1.67 -0.47
N GLY A 265 -4.88 0.61 -1.15
CA GLY A 265 -4.04 -0.54 -1.48
C GLY A 265 -4.03 -1.61 -0.42
N SER A 266 -3.32 -2.69 -0.71
CA SER A 266 -3.26 -3.90 0.12
C SER A 266 -2.43 -3.75 1.40
N CYS A 267 -1.54 -2.75 1.47
CA CYS A 267 -0.54 -2.65 2.52
C CYS A 267 -0.91 -1.64 3.62
N PHE A 268 -0.97 -0.35 3.29
CA PHE A 268 -1.10 0.70 4.30
C PHE A 268 -2.35 0.57 5.19
N PRO A 269 -3.56 0.35 4.66
CA PRO A 269 -4.74 0.21 5.51
C PRO A 269 -4.64 -1.00 6.44
N LYS A 270 -4.23 -2.15 5.89
CA LYS A 270 -4.09 -3.40 6.64
C LYS A 270 -3.02 -3.30 7.73
N ASP A 271 -1.84 -2.78 7.38
CA ASP A 271 -0.68 -2.78 8.26
C ASP A 271 -0.82 -1.73 9.38
N ALA A 272 -1.44 -0.58 9.09
CA ALA A 272 -1.79 0.41 10.10
C ALA A 272 -2.79 -0.15 11.14
N LEU A 273 -3.84 -0.84 10.68
CA LEU A 273 -4.79 -1.52 11.55
C LEU A 273 -4.12 -2.61 12.40
N ALA A 274 -3.28 -3.45 11.79
CA ALA A 274 -2.57 -4.51 12.50
C ALA A 274 -1.60 -3.93 13.55
N LEU A 275 -0.89 -2.83 13.25
CA LEU A 275 -0.04 -2.15 14.22
C LEU A 275 -0.82 -1.62 15.41
N VAL A 276 -1.96 -0.95 15.18
CA VAL A 276 -2.84 -0.44 16.25
C VAL A 276 -3.33 -1.58 17.14
N ARG A 277 -3.72 -2.72 16.55
CA ARG A 277 -4.16 -3.90 17.31
C ARG A 277 -3.02 -4.47 18.16
N THR A 278 -1.88 -4.74 17.54
CA THR A 278 -0.68 -5.20 18.27
C THR A 278 -0.31 -4.25 19.41
N ALA A 279 -0.30 -2.95 19.16
CA ALA A 279 0.01 -1.95 20.20
C ALA A 279 -0.96 -2.02 21.38
N ARG A 280 -2.26 -2.21 21.13
CA ARG A 280 -3.28 -2.37 22.18
C ARG A 280 -3.12 -3.67 22.96
N GLU A 281 -2.82 -4.79 22.29
CA GLU A 281 -2.57 -6.10 22.92
C GLU A 281 -1.40 -6.06 23.92
N PHE A 282 -0.35 -5.31 23.58
CA PHE A 282 0.81 -5.12 24.46
C PHE A 282 0.68 -3.94 25.42
N GLY A 283 -0.50 -3.32 25.55
CA GLY A 283 -0.75 -2.21 26.48
C GLY A 283 -0.05 -0.89 26.12
N ALA A 284 0.43 -0.74 24.86
CA ALA A 284 1.14 0.42 24.35
C ALA A 284 0.39 1.08 23.17
N PRO A 285 -0.79 1.69 23.36
CA PRO A 285 -1.64 2.18 22.28
C PRO A 285 -0.96 3.22 21.40
N SER A 286 -1.06 3.07 20.09
CA SER A 286 -0.48 3.97 19.08
C SER A 286 -1.50 5.01 18.64
N ARG A 287 -1.71 6.07 19.43
CA ARG A 287 -2.73 7.10 19.19
C ARG A 287 -2.56 7.84 17.86
N ILE A 288 -1.31 8.12 17.45
CA ILE A 288 -1.02 8.78 16.18
C ILE A 288 -1.56 7.95 15.03
N ILE A 289 -1.31 6.64 15.01
CA ILE A 289 -1.74 5.79 13.90
C ILE A 289 -3.26 5.55 13.93
N GLU A 290 -3.89 5.52 15.10
CA GLU A 290 -5.35 5.51 15.22
C GLU A 290 -5.96 6.74 14.53
N THR A 291 -5.44 7.94 14.84
CA THR A 291 -5.88 9.19 14.20
C THR A 291 -5.61 9.18 12.67
N VAL A 292 -4.46 8.70 12.24
CA VAL A 292 -4.14 8.58 10.80
C VAL A 292 -5.19 7.76 10.04
N ILE A 293 -5.62 6.64 10.60
CA ILE A 293 -6.68 5.79 10.01
C ILE A 293 -8.01 6.56 9.92
N GLU A 294 -8.44 7.18 11.03
CA GLU A 294 -9.69 7.93 11.11
C GLU A 294 -9.73 9.10 10.13
N VAL A 295 -8.67 9.89 10.07
CA VAL A 295 -8.55 11.04 9.15
C VAL A 295 -8.56 10.60 7.69
N ASN A 296 -7.84 9.52 7.35
CA ASN A 296 -7.83 8.98 6.00
C ASN A 296 -9.23 8.51 5.54
N ASP A 297 -9.95 7.80 6.40
CA ASP A 297 -11.29 7.31 6.09
C ASP A 297 -12.31 8.45 5.96
N ALA A 298 -12.22 9.46 6.83
CA ALA A 298 -13.03 10.67 6.72
C ALA A 298 -12.75 11.42 5.42
N ARG A 299 -11.46 11.54 5.03
CA ARG A 299 -11.06 12.21 3.79
C ARG A 299 -11.63 11.54 2.55
N LYS A 300 -11.51 10.21 2.41
CA LYS A 300 -12.06 9.48 1.25
C LYS A 300 -13.55 9.77 1.07
N LYS A 301 -14.32 9.76 2.16
CA LYS A 301 -15.76 10.07 2.15
C LYS A 301 -16.04 11.53 1.76
N ALA A 302 -15.21 12.47 2.19
CA ALA A 302 -15.40 13.90 1.90
C ALA A 302 -15.18 14.23 0.40
N MET A 303 -14.48 13.43 -0.36
CA MET A 303 -14.18 13.71 -1.78
C MET A 303 -15.44 13.75 -2.66
N ALA A 304 -16.46 12.98 -2.36
CA ALA A 304 -17.73 13.05 -3.08
C ALA A 304 -18.42 14.43 -2.92
N GLY A 305 -18.34 15.03 -1.72
CA GLY A 305 -18.82 16.39 -1.46
C GLY A 305 -18.04 17.44 -2.27
N ARG A 306 -16.73 17.26 -2.42
CA ARG A 306 -15.91 18.14 -3.25
C ARG A 306 -16.33 18.11 -4.73
N ILE A 307 -16.57 16.92 -5.28
CA ILE A 307 -17.08 16.75 -6.64
C ILE A 307 -18.48 17.38 -6.77
N ALA A 308 -19.35 17.19 -5.80
CA ALA A 308 -20.67 17.79 -5.77
C ALA A 308 -20.61 19.32 -5.78
N SER A 309 -19.73 19.91 -4.98
CA SER A 309 -19.53 21.37 -4.92
C SER A 309 -19.07 21.95 -6.28
N ALA A 310 -18.14 21.30 -6.94
CA ALA A 310 -17.68 21.69 -8.30
C ALA A 310 -18.82 21.62 -9.34
N CYS A 311 -19.81 20.75 -9.11
CA CYS A 311 -21.00 20.60 -9.93
C CYS A 311 -22.17 21.53 -9.53
N GLY A 312 -21.97 22.50 -8.64
CA GLY A 312 -23.01 23.41 -8.17
C GLY A 312 -23.88 22.86 -7.03
N GLY A 313 -23.37 21.90 -6.26
CA GLY A 313 -23.94 21.38 -5.00
C GLY A 313 -24.88 20.19 -5.16
N SER A 314 -25.52 19.98 -6.31
CA SER A 314 -26.43 18.84 -6.52
C SER A 314 -25.91 17.92 -7.60
N LEU A 315 -25.92 16.61 -7.31
CA LEU A 315 -25.53 15.55 -8.28
C LEU A 315 -26.74 14.81 -8.88
N LYS A 316 -27.96 15.13 -8.45
CA LYS A 316 -29.16 14.43 -8.88
C LYS A 316 -29.32 14.48 -10.40
N GLY A 317 -29.26 13.32 -11.05
CA GLY A 317 -29.41 13.15 -12.49
C GLY A 317 -28.18 13.59 -13.31
N LYS A 318 -27.10 14.08 -12.67
CA LYS A 318 -25.83 14.40 -13.35
C LYS A 318 -25.05 13.15 -13.66
N THR A 319 -24.28 13.19 -14.73
CA THR A 319 -23.34 12.14 -15.12
C THR A 319 -21.93 12.60 -14.79
N ILE A 320 -21.22 11.82 -14.00
CA ILE A 320 -19.82 12.10 -13.61
C ILE A 320 -18.92 11.08 -14.32
N ALA A 321 -17.99 11.58 -15.11
CA ALA A 321 -16.90 10.81 -15.68
C ALA A 321 -15.80 10.62 -14.62
N ILE A 322 -15.37 9.37 -14.42
CA ILE A 322 -14.30 9.00 -13.47
C ILE A 322 -13.13 8.43 -14.25
N LEU A 323 -11.96 9.01 -14.07
CA LEU A 323 -10.71 8.48 -14.59
C LEU A 323 -9.82 7.99 -13.46
N GLY A 324 -9.47 6.70 -13.53
CA GLY A 324 -8.70 5.99 -12.50
C GLY A 324 -9.58 5.40 -11.40
N LEU A 325 -9.48 4.09 -11.22
CA LEU A 325 -10.25 3.32 -10.24
C LEU A 325 -9.35 2.61 -9.24
N THR A 326 -8.14 2.21 -9.66
CA THR A 326 -7.11 1.62 -8.80
C THR A 326 -6.59 2.62 -7.77
N PHE A 327 -6.01 2.13 -6.66
CA PHE A 327 -5.55 3.01 -5.59
C PHE A 327 -4.35 3.89 -5.99
N LYS A 328 -3.60 3.47 -7.00
CA LYS A 328 -2.47 4.19 -7.62
C LYS A 328 -2.22 3.68 -9.04
N PRO A 329 -1.41 4.37 -9.89
CA PRO A 329 -1.06 3.88 -11.21
C PRO A 329 -0.16 2.64 -11.18
N ASN A 330 -0.06 1.95 -12.33
CA ASN A 330 0.78 0.78 -12.58
C ASN A 330 0.42 -0.45 -11.72
N THR A 331 -0.85 -0.61 -11.37
CA THR A 331 -1.40 -1.79 -10.69
C THR A 331 -2.87 -1.99 -11.07
N ASP A 332 -3.36 -3.20 -10.94
CA ASP A 332 -4.78 -3.57 -11.03
C ASP A 332 -5.46 -3.59 -9.65
N ASP A 333 -4.73 -3.30 -8.56
CA ASP A 333 -5.22 -3.42 -7.18
C ASP A 333 -6.24 -2.34 -6.82
N MET A 334 -7.45 -2.80 -6.47
CA MET A 334 -8.57 -1.98 -6.03
C MET A 334 -8.80 -2.01 -4.51
N ARG A 335 -8.02 -2.80 -3.75
CA ARG A 335 -8.23 -2.96 -2.30
C ARG A 335 -8.12 -1.64 -1.56
N ALA A 336 -9.16 -1.28 -0.82
CA ALA A 336 -9.29 0.00 -0.11
C ALA A 336 -9.00 1.25 -0.99
N ALA A 337 -9.15 1.13 -2.32
CA ALA A 337 -8.99 2.25 -3.23
C ALA A 337 -10.01 3.36 -2.92
N PRO A 338 -9.63 4.65 -3.00
CA PRO A 338 -10.57 5.76 -2.76
C PRO A 338 -11.81 5.71 -3.65
N SER A 339 -11.73 5.14 -4.84
CA SER A 339 -12.87 4.94 -5.74
C SER A 339 -14.00 4.11 -5.13
N LEU A 340 -13.67 3.16 -4.24
CA LEU A 340 -14.65 2.29 -3.56
C LEU A 340 -15.47 3.04 -2.49
N ASP A 341 -14.97 4.17 -2.00
CA ASP A 341 -15.71 5.06 -1.09
C ASP A 341 -16.40 6.18 -1.87
N ILE A 342 -15.72 6.77 -2.86
CA ILE A 342 -16.18 7.95 -3.60
C ILE A 342 -17.35 7.61 -4.53
N ILE A 343 -17.23 6.56 -5.34
CA ILE A 343 -18.24 6.22 -6.36
C ILE A 343 -19.61 5.89 -5.72
N PRO A 344 -19.69 5.02 -4.71
CA PRO A 344 -20.98 4.78 -4.04
C PRO A 344 -21.59 6.04 -3.39
N ALA A 345 -20.75 6.93 -2.85
CA ALA A 345 -21.20 8.19 -2.28
C ALA A 345 -21.78 9.13 -3.36
N LEU A 346 -21.16 9.22 -4.53
CA LEU A 346 -21.70 9.97 -5.68
C LEU A 346 -23.01 9.39 -6.18
N GLN A 347 -23.12 8.07 -6.29
CA GLN A 347 -24.36 7.37 -6.66
C GLN A 347 -25.46 7.60 -5.62
N GLY A 348 -25.13 7.53 -4.33
CA GLY A 348 -26.04 7.85 -3.25
C GLY A 348 -26.57 9.29 -3.30
N ALA A 349 -25.80 10.22 -3.82
CA ALA A 349 -26.20 11.61 -4.10
C ALA A 349 -26.98 11.77 -5.42
N GLY A 350 -27.26 10.68 -6.14
CA GLY A 350 -28.06 10.66 -7.36
C GLY A 350 -27.28 10.85 -8.66
N ALA A 351 -25.96 10.70 -8.66
CA ALA A 351 -25.14 10.74 -9.87
C ALA A 351 -25.19 9.43 -10.66
N ASN A 352 -25.14 9.55 -12.00
CA ASN A 352 -24.78 8.46 -12.90
C ASN A 352 -23.26 8.45 -13.09
N ILE A 353 -22.63 7.27 -13.09
CA ILE A 353 -21.19 7.16 -13.19
C ILE A 353 -20.79 6.49 -14.50
N ARG A 354 -19.84 7.11 -15.21
CA ARG A 354 -19.08 6.52 -16.31
C ARG A 354 -17.62 6.45 -15.86
N ALA A 355 -16.96 5.32 -16.10
CA ALA A 355 -15.60 5.15 -15.55
C ALA A 355 -14.68 4.41 -16.51
N PHE A 356 -13.39 4.78 -16.42
CA PHE A 356 -12.30 4.10 -17.12
C PHE A 356 -11.06 4.02 -16.23
N ASP A 357 -10.41 2.86 -16.28
CA ASP A 357 -9.09 2.62 -15.68
C ASP A 357 -8.26 1.76 -16.65
N PRO A 358 -6.97 2.03 -16.84
CA PRO A 358 -6.14 1.26 -17.77
C PRO A 358 -6.01 -0.22 -17.45
N GLU A 359 -5.93 -0.60 -16.15
CA GLU A 359 -5.64 -1.96 -15.70
C GLU A 359 -6.71 -2.52 -14.76
N GLY A 360 -7.35 -1.66 -13.96
CA GLY A 360 -8.26 -2.06 -12.89
C GLY A 360 -9.69 -2.41 -13.32
N MET A 361 -10.02 -2.43 -14.61
CA MET A 361 -11.41 -2.58 -15.09
C MET A 361 -12.07 -3.91 -14.69
N ALA A 362 -11.32 -5.00 -14.69
CA ALA A 362 -11.83 -6.32 -14.31
C ALA A 362 -12.23 -6.36 -12.83
N GLU A 363 -11.32 -5.89 -11.97
CA GLU A 363 -11.55 -5.78 -10.53
C GLU A 363 -12.63 -4.75 -10.20
N ALA A 364 -12.69 -3.64 -10.94
CA ALA A 364 -13.71 -2.62 -10.73
C ALA A 364 -15.13 -3.16 -11.03
N ARG A 365 -15.31 -3.93 -12.10
CA ARG A 365 -16.59 -4.57 -12.42
C ARG A 365 -17.06 -5.53 -11.33
N ALA A 366 -16.13 -6.19 -10.63
CA ALA A 366 -16.46 -7.10 -9.54
C ALA A 366 -16.87 -6.35 -8.24
N ASN A 367 -16.40 -5.11 -8.05
CA ASN A 367 -16.56 -4.38 -6.80
C ASN A 367 -17.54 -3.19 -6.87
N LEU A 368 -17.80 -2.62 -8.05
CA LEU A 368 -18.61 -1.43 -8.25
C LEU A 368 -19.85 -1.73 -9.10
N GLY A 369 -21.02 -1.66 -8.48
CA GLY A 369 -22.30 -1.79 -9.19
C GLY A 369 -22.80 -0.45 -9.74
N GLY A 370 -23.66 -0.49 -10.79
CA GLY A 370 -24.32 0.71 -11.32
C GLY A 370 -23.38 1.70 -12.03
N VAL A 371 -22.23 1.24 -12.50
CA VAL A 371 -21.23 2.03 -13.22
C VAL A 371 -21.25 1.64 -14.70
N VAL A 372 -21.26 2.62 -15.59
CA VAL A 372 -20.99 2.41 -17.02
C VAL A 372 -19.49 2.41 -17.24
N PHE A 373 -18.93 1.24 -17.46
CA PHE A 373 -17.50 1.07 -17.74
C PHE A 373 -17.23 1.27 -19.22
N CYS A 374 -16.36 2.21 -19.55
CA CYS A 374 -16.01 2.63 -20.90
C CYS A 374 -14.65 2.04 -21.32
N ASP A 375 -14.40 1.96 -22.63
CA ASP A 375 -13.19 1.34 -23.17
C ASP A 375 -12.03 2.34 -23.32
N ASP A 376 -12.32 3.65 -23.30
CA ASP A 376 -11.30 4.71 -23.35
C ASP A 376 -11.72 5.97 -22.58
N VAL A 377 -10.74 6.86 -22.41
CA VAL A 377 -10.91 8.14 -21.70
C VAL A 377 -12.02 8.99 -22.34
N TYR A 378 -11.98 9.19 -23.66
CA TYR A 378 -12.89 10.13 -24.32
C TYR A 378 -14.32 9.57 -24.39
N GLU A 379 -14.47 8.26 -24.52
CA GLU A 379 -15.78 7.62 -24.38
C GLU A 379 -16.37 7.86 -22.99
N THR A 380 -15.54 7.85 -21.96
CA THR A 380 -15.96 8.12 -20.58
C THR A 380 -16.54 9.54 -20.42
N LEU A 381 -16.03 10.52 -21.18
CA LEU A 381 -16.45 11.91 -21.13
C LEU A 381 -17.76 12.20 -21.87
N ILE A 382 -18.21 11.32 -22.78
CA ILE A 382 -19.39 11.56 -23.61
C ILE A 382 -20.61 11.82 -22.73
N GLY A 383 -21.14 13.03 -22.82
CA GLY A 383 -22.35 13.46 -22.12
C GLY A 383 -22.19 13.58 -20.60
N ALA A 384 -20.98 13.59 -20.08
CA ALA A 384 -20.73 13.83 -18.66
C ALA A 384 -20.84 15.32 -18.32
N ASP A 385 -21.37 15.59 -17.13
CA ASP A 385 -21.53 16.96 -16.58
C ASP A 385 -20.22 17.46 -15.92
N ALA A 386 -19.37 16.53 -15.50
CA ALA A 386 -18.04 16.81 -14.95
C ALA A 386 -17.13 15.61 -15.09
N LEU A 387 -15.81 15.86 -15.06
CA LEU A 387 -14.74 14.86 -14.96
C LEU A 387 -14.15 14.90 -13.55
N ALA A 388 -13.94 13.72 -12.95
CA ALA A 388 -13.13 13.57 -11.73
C ALA A 388 -11.98 12.58 -11.99
N ILE A 389 -10.75 12.97 -11.59
CA ILE A 389 -9.55 12.14 -11.70
C ILE A 389 -9.22 11.61 -10.30
N LEU A 390 -9.29 10.28 -10.13
CA LEU A 390 -9.05 9.63 -8.84
C LEU A 390 -7.67 8.95 -8.76
N THR A 391 -7.09 8.58 -9.91
CA THR A 391 -5.77 7.94 -9.99
C THR A 391 -4.92 8.59 -11.07
N GLU A 392 -3.66 8.88 -10.75
CA GLU A 392 -2.74 9.67 -11.56
C GLU A 392 -2.01 8.86 -12.65
N TRP A 393 -2.74 8.09 -13.45
CA TRP A 393 -2.16 7.37 -14.59
C TRP A 393 -1.44 8.30 -15.56
N ASN A 394 -0.28 7.90 -16.05
CA ASN A 394 0.51 8.76 -16.96
C ASN A 394 -0.26 9.16 -18.21
N GLN A 395 -1.08 8.25 -18.77
CA GLN A 395 -1.89 8.57 -19.95
C GLN A 395 -2.92 9.68 -19.70
N PHE A 396 -3.31 9.96 -18.45
CA PHE A 396 -4.24 11.04 -18.14
C PHE A 396 -3.58 12.42 -18.10
N ARG A 397 -2.26 12.49 -18.10
CA ARG A 397 -1.50 13.75 -18.07
C ARG A 397 -1.40 14.45 -19.42
N GLY A 398 -1.55 13.71 -20.51
CA GLY A 398 -1.38 14.21 -21.88
C GLY A 398 -2.67 14.21 -22.69
N LEU A 399 -3.82 14.39 -22.07
CA LEU A 399 -5.09 14.42 -22.77
C LEU A 399 -5.25 15.72 -23.57
N ASP A 400 -5.91 15.62 -24.74
CA ASP A 400 -6.27 16.78 -25.55
C ASP A 400 -7.40 17.57 -24.88
N LEU A 401 -7.06 18.76 -24.35
CA LEU A 401 -7.97 19.61 -23.59
C LEU A 401 -9.15 20.12 -24.45
N GLU A 402 -8.92 20.46 -25.72
CA GLU A 402 -9.99 20.92 -26.62
C GLU A 402 -10.98 19.80 -26.91
N ARG A 403 -10.48 18.57 -27.15
CA ARG A 403 -11.33 17.40 -27.34
C ARG A 403 -12.11 17.07 -26.05
N MET A 404 -11.48 17.15 -24.88
CA MET A 404 -12.16 16.93 -23.60
C MET A 404 -13.31 17.95 -23.42
N LYS A 405 -13.02 19.24 -23.65
CA LYS A 405 -13.98 20.31 -23.53
C LYS A 405 -15.17 20.15 -24.51
N ALA A 406 -14.89 19.74 -25.74
CA ALA A 406 -15.92 19.50 -26.74
C ALA A 406 -16.79 18.26 -26.43
N THR A 407 -16.28 17.31 -25.65
CA THR A 407 -16.96 16.06 -25.33
C THR A 407 -17.83 16.16 -24.07
N LEU A 408 -17.38 16.93 -23.07
CA LEU A 408 -18.12 17.21 -21.84
C LEU A 408 -19.32 18.14 -22.11
N LYS A 409 -20.40 17.98 -21.35
CA LYS A 409 -21.51 18.95 -21.38
C LYS A 409 -21.10 20.31 -20.85
N GLN A 410 -20.23 20.32 -19.83
CA GLN A 410 -19.63 21.51 -19.24
C GLN A 410 -18.15 21.21 -18.95
N PRO A 411 -17.23 22.16 -19.16
CA PRO A 411 -15.81 21.96 -18.92
C PRO A 411 -15.48 22.05 -17.41
N VAL A 412 -16.04 21.13 -16.63
CA VAL A 412 -15.82 21.02 -15.18
C VAL A 412 -14.89 19.82 -14.92
N MET A 413 -13.76 20.10 -14.24
CA MET A 413 -12.80 19.07 -13.86
C MET A 413 -12.45 19.15 -12.38
N VAL A 414 -12.54 18.01 -11.69
CA VAL A 414 -12.08 17.82 -10.31
C VAL A 414 -10.88 16.89 -10.32
N ASP A 415 -9.70 17.43 -10.14
CA ASP A 415 -8.44 16.68 -10.17
C ASP A 415 -8.00 16.38 -8.73
N LEU A 416 -8.31 15.17 -8.25
CA LEU A 416 -7.94 14.76 -6.90
C LEU A 416 -6.48 14.28 -6.80
N ARG A 417 -5.70 14.40 -7.87
CA ARG A 417 -4.28 13.99 -7.94
C ARG A 417 -3.33 15.08 -8.36
N ASN A 418 -3.85 16.28 -8.63
CA ASN A 418 -3.05 17.45 -9.01
C ASN A 418 -2.14 17.22 -10.23
N ILE A 419 -2.63 16.48 -11.23
CA ILE A 419 -1.85 16.12 -12.41
C ILE A 419 -1.85 17.22 -13.50
N TYR A 420 -2.76 18.20 -13.37
CA TYR A 420 -2.82 19.36 -14.26
C TYR A 420 -2.40 20.65 -13.55
N ASP A 421 -1.94 21.61 -14.34
CA ASP A 421 -1.64 22.94 -13.86
C ASP A 421 -2.90 23.83 -13.86
N PRO A 422 -3.25 24.53 -12.75
CA PRO A 422 -4.46 25.33 -12.65
C PRO A 422 -4.52 26.47 -13.64
N GLN A 423 -3.39 27.11 -13.94
CA GLN A 423 -3.37 28.23 -14.89
C GLN A 423 -3.63 27.71 -16.30
N THR A 424 -2.97 26.64 -16.72
CA THR A 424 -3.18 25.98 -18.00
C THR A 424 -4.65 25.55 -18.18
N MET A 425 -5.28 25.03 -17.12
CA MET A 425 -6.68 24.61 -17.16
C MET A 425 -7.64 25.80 -17.26
N ALA A 426 -7.34 26.91 -16.57
CA ALA A 426 -8.12 28.14 -16.67
C ALA A 426 -8.01 28.75 -18.05
N GLU A 427 -6.80 28.81 -18.65
CA GLU A 427 -6.55 29.31 -20.02
C GLU A 427 -7.30 28.45 -21.07
N ALA A 428 -7.38 27.14 -20.88
CA ALA A 428 -8.16 26.22 -21.69
C ALA A 428 -9.69 26.35 -21.46
N GLY A 429 -10.12 27.15 -20.48
CA GLY A 429 -11.52 27.45 -20.17
C GLY A 429 -12.23 26.37 -19.35
N PHE A 430 -11.50 25.62 -18.54
CA PHE A 430 -12.08 24.68 -17.57
C PHE A 430 -12.41 25.35 -16.24
N SER A 431 -13.56 25.00 -15.67
CA SER A 431 -13.80 25.13 -14.24
C SER A 431 -13.03 24.02 -13.52
N TYR A 432 -11.82 24.34 -13.06
CA TYR A 432 -10.88 23.38 -12.53
C TYR A 432 -10.77 23.46 -11.00
N SER A 433 -10.87 22.34 -10.32
CA SER A 433 -10.66 22.19 -8.88
C SER A 433 -9.63 21.10 -8.63
N SER A 434 -8.62 21.42 -7.81
CA SER A 434 -7.57 20.47 -7.40
C SER A 434 -7.41 20.49 -5.87
N ILE A 435 -6.56 19.62 -5.32
CA ILE A 435 -6.38 19.50 -3.88
C ILE A 435 -5.27 20.43 -3.39
N GLY A 436 -5.57 21.23 -2.35
CA GLY A 436 -4.58 22.07 -1.67
C GLY A 436 -4.03 23.23 -2.51
N ARG A 437 -4.76 23.65 -3.55
CA ARG A 437 -4.33 24.73 -4.45
C ARG A 437 -5.43 25.76 -4.55
N PRO A 438 -5.13 27.06 -4.45
CA PRO A 438 -6.12 28.11 -4.61
C PRO A 438 -6.72 28.04 -6.02
N GLY A 439 -8.03 28.16 -6.10
CA GLY A 439 -8.71 28.34 -7.40
C GLY A 439 -8.27 29.65 -8.05
N PRO A 440 -8.47 29.84 -9.38
CA PRO A 440 -8.16 31.10 -10.04
C PRO A 440 -8.85 32.24 -9.35
N LEU A 441 -8.05 33.12 -8.72
CA LEU A 441 -8.39 34.38 -8.07
C LEU A 441 -9.75 34.44 -7.34
N GLY A 442 -9.76 34.03 -6.06
CA GLY A 442 -10.72 34.57 -5.09
C GLY A 442 -12.00 33.76 -4.84
N GLN A 443 -12.16 32.57 -5.37
CA GLN A 443 -13.22 31.67 -4.96
C GLN A 443 -12.68 30.62 -3.97
N SER A 444 -12.81 30.92 -2.68
CA SER A 444 -12.61 29.95 -1.61
C SER A 444 -13.66 28.84 -1.75
N THR A 445 -13.25 27.68 -2.27
CA THR A 445 -14.05 26.46 -2.27
C THR A 445 -13.88 25.73 -0.93
N VAL A 446 -14.07 26.44 0.18
CA VAL A 446 -14.12 25.80 1.49
C VAL A 446 -15.44 25.05 1.59
N CYS A 447 -15.40 23.77 1.36
CA CYS A 447 -16.43 22.86 1.86
C CYS A 447 -16.30 22.87 3.39
N GLN A 448 -17.10 23.70 4.08
CA GLN A 448 -17.19 23.59 5.53
C GLN A 448 -17.66 22.15 5.84
N PRO A 449 -16.92 21.37 6.65
CA PRO A 449 -17.49 20.16 7.21
C PRO A 449 -18.75 20.59 7.97
N ALA A 450 -19.84 19.85 7.77
CA ALA A 450 -21.03 19.99 8.60
C ALA A 450 -20.59 19.69 10.04
N VAL A 451 -20.24 20.71 10.78
CA VAL A 451 -20.01 20.64 12.21
C VAL A 451 -21.39 20.40 12.81
N GLY A 452 -21.63 19.13 13.18
CA GLY A 452 -22.73 18.81 14.08
C GLY A 452 -22.55 19.67 15.34
N GLN A 453 -23.49 20.55 15.56
CA GLN A 453 -23.54 21.29 16.80
C GLN A 453 -23.63 20.31 17.97
N SER A 454 -22.55 20.19 18.70
CA SER A 454 -22.53 19.81 20.10
C SER A 454 -21.51 20.72 20.76
N ASP A 455 -21.94 21.94 21.07
CA ASP A 455 -21.30 22.85 22.00
C ASP A 455 -21.38 22.24 23.39
N GLU A 456 -20.28 21.63 23.82
CA GLU A 456 -19.89 21.67 25.23
C GLU A 456 -18.45 22.18 25.26
N GLU A 457 -18.30 23.45 25.61
CA GLU A 457 -17.03 24.08 25.97
C GLU A 457 -16.34 23.23 27.05
N ARG A 458 -15.28 22.54 26.70
CA ARG A 458 -14.38 22.00 27.72
C ARG A 458 -13.63 23.17 28.35
N PRO A 459 -13.73 23.38 29.65
CA PRO A 459 -13.00 24.46 30.31
C PRO A 459 -11.51 24.23 30.15
N VAL A 460 -10.82 25.25 29.66
CA VAL A 460 -9.35 25.32 29.62
C VAL A 460 -8.88 25.24 31.10
N PRO A 461 -7.99 24.31 31.46
CA PRO A 461 -7.46 24.26 32.82
C PRO A 461 -6.75 25.57 33.13
N ALA A 462 -7.17 26.24 34.22
CA ALA A 462 -6.58 27.48 34.68
C ALA A 462 -5.08 27.30 34.92
N GLN A 463 -4.29 28.23 34.41
CA GLN A 463 -2.86 28.27 34.73
C GLN A 463 -2.66 28.51 36.23
N PRO A 464 -1.78 27.79 36.90
CA PRO A 464 -1.50 28.03 38.35
C PRO A 464 -0.99 29.44 38.55
N SER A 465 -1.56 30.11 39.56
CA SER A 465 -1.20 31.46 39.93
C SER A 465 0.29 31.56 40.40
N THR A 466 0.86 32.73 40.24
CA THR A 466 2.27 33.01 40.66
C THR A 466 2.59 32.75 42.14
N ALA A 467 1.57 32.51 42.98
CA ALA A 467 1.70 32.15 44.38
C ALA A 467 2.09 30.67 44.60
N ASP A 468 1.70 29.76 43.67
CA ASP A 468 1.98 28.32 43.83
C ASP A 468 3.38 27.90 43.35
N ARG A 469 4.12 28.78 42.70
CA ARG A 469 5.51 28.51 42.29
C ARG A 469 6.53 28.66 43.40
N ALA A 470 6.18 29.34 44.48
CA ALA A 470 7.12 29.56 45.64
C ALA A 470 7.20 28.37 46.61
N SER A 471 6.16 27.51 46.67
CA SER A 471 6.12 26.37 47.58
C SER A 471 6.79 25.08 47.06
N MET A 472 7.03 24.97 45.75
CA MET A 472 7.70 23.78 45.18
C MET A 472 9.25 23.84 45.17
N HIS A 473 9.83 24.97 45.52
CA HIS A 473 11.30 25.11 45.62
C HIS A 473 11.87 24.84 47.05
N GLN A 474 11.01 24.60 48.04
CA GLN A 474 11.44 24.28 49.41
C GLN A 474 11.38 22.79 49.80
N ALA A 475 10.95 21.91 48.90
CA ALA A 475 10.88 20.46 49.17
C ALA A 475 11.97 19.62 48.47
N ALA A 476 13.00 20.27 47.92
CA ALA A 476 14.13 19.60 47.26
C ALA A 476 15.49 20.19 47.75
N GLN A 477 15.68 20.24 49.08
CA GLN A 477 16.99 20.31 49.76
C GLN A 477 17.07 19.27 50.84
#